data_46dc2774cff385a8a7564dd6bb4addf9
#
_entry.id   46dc2774cff385a8a7564dd6bb4addf9
#
_cell.length_a   1.000
_cell.length_b   1.000
_cell.length_c   1.000
_cell.angle_alpha   90.00
_cell.angle_beta   90.00
_cell.angle_gamma   90.00
#
_symmetry.space_group_name_H-M   'P 1'
#
loop_
_entity.id
_entity.type
_entity.pdbx_description
1 polymer ?
#
loop_
_entity_poly.entity_id
_entity_poly.type
_entity_poly.pdbx_seq_one_letter_code
_entity_poly.pdbx_strand_id
1 'polypeptide(L)'
;MVSKNTICLWYDGTALDAAQFYAATFPDTTVGAVHYAPGDYPSGQQGDVLTVEFTLMGIACLGLNGGPAFKHNEAFSFQVATDDQAETDRLWDAIVSNGGQESACGWCKDKWGLSWQITPRALTAAIADPDRAVAKRAFEAMMGMGKIDIAAIEAARRG
;
A
#
# COMPACT_ATOMS: atom_id res chain seq x y z
N MET A 1 23.79 -5.71 4.03
CA MET A 1 23.47 -5.83 5.49
C MET A 1 22.08 -6.39 5.61
N VAL A 2 21.88 -7.49 6.34
CA VAL A 2 20.56 -8.09 6.57
C VAL A 2 19.79 -7.17 7.51
N SER A 3 18.57 -6.78 7.13
CA SER A 3 17.71 -5.96 7.99
C SER A 3 17.36 -6.71 9.28
N LYS A 4 17.48 -6.04 10.42
CA LYS A 4 17.06 -6.58 11.72
C LYS A 4 15.56 -6.39 11.99
N ASN A 5 14.90 -5.56 11.17
CA ASN A 5 13.48 -5.24 11.31
C ASN A 5 12.75 -5.58 10.03
N THR A 6 11.70 -6.34 10.14
CA THR A 6 10.88 -6.81 9.03
C THR A 6 9.41 -6.58 9.36
N ILE A 7 8.68 -6.04 8.41
CA ILE A 7 7.22 -5.89 8.55
C ILE A 7 6.58 -7.23 8.23
N CYS A 8 5.88 -7.80 9.19
CA CYS A 8 5.11 -9.03 8.99
C CYS A 8 3.66 -8.68 8.66
N LEU A 9 3.18 -9.17 7.52
CA LEU A 9 1.82 -8.97 7.04
C LEU A 9 1.07 -10.30 7.07
N TRP A 10 -0.08 -10.31 7.73
CA TRP A 10 -0.91 -11.49 7.90
C TRP A 10 -1.82 -11.72 6.69
N TYR A 11 -1.89 -12.97 6.20
CA TYR A 11 -2.77 -13.38 5.11
C TYR A 11 -3.48 -14.70 5.43
N ASP A 12 -4.60 -14.91 4.81
CA ASP A 12 -5.35 -16.15 4.83
C ASP A 12 -5.03 -16.99 3.58
N GLY A 13 -3.86 -17.63 3.57
CA GLY A 13 -3.42 -18.51 2.49
C GLY A 13 -2.91 -17.82 1.22
N THR A 14 -2.91 -16.50 1.15
CA THR A 14 -2.67 -15.73 -0.09
C THR A 14 -1.39 -14.89 -0.08
N ALA A 15 -0.47 -15.16 0.86
CA ALA A 15 0.75 -14.34 0.99
C ALA A 15 1.59 -14.30 -0.29
N LEU A 16 1.72 -15.42 -1.00
CA LEU A 16 2.48 -15.48 -2.26
C LEU A 16 1.78 -14.68 -3.37
N ASP A 17 0.47 -14.82 -3.52
CA ASP A 17 -0.29 -14.06 -4.52
C ASP A 17 -0.18 -12.55 -4.26
N ALA A 18 -0.25 -12.14 -2.99
CA ALA A 18 -0.08 -10.75 -2.59
C ALA A 18 1.33 -10.23 -2.93
N ALA A 19 2.37 -10.95 -2.55
CA ALA A 19 3.75 -10.56 -2.84
C ALA A 19 4.02 -10.46 -4.36
N GLN A 20 3.49 -11.39 -5.14
CA GLN A 20 3.59 -11.36 -6.61
C GLN A 20 2.86 -10.14 -7.21
N PHE A 21 1.67 -9.83 -6.70
CA PHE A 21 0.94 -8.64 -7.12
C PHE A 21 1.72 -7.35 -6.81
N TYR A 22 2.30 -7.25 -5.61
CA TYR A 22 3.10 -6.08 -5.24
C TYR A 22 4.34 -5.94 -6.12
N ALA A 23 5.02 -7.06 -6.41
CA ALA A 23 6.19 -7.05 -7.29
C ALA A 23 5.86 -6.64 -8.73
N ALA A 24 4.68 -6.99 -9.22
CA ALA A 24 4.20 -6.58 -10.54
C ALA A 24 3.72 -5.12 -10.59
N THR A 25 3.39 -4.51 -9.45
CA THR A 25 2.74 -3.21 -9.36
C THR A 25 3.70 -2.08 -8.97
N PHE A 26 4.54 -2.32 -7.95
CA PHE A 26 5.38 -1.29 -7.36
C PHE A 26 6.83 -1.39 -7.81
N PRO A 27 7.53 -0.25 -7.98
CA PRO A 27 8.96 -0.26 -8.28
C PRO A 27 9.77 -0.84 -7.11
N ASP A 28 11.01 -1.29 -7.40
CA ASP A 28 11.95 -1.80 -6.38
C ASP A 28 11.32 -2.83 -5.43
N THR A 29 10.45 -3.66 -5.97
CA THR A 29 9.69 -4.67 -5.24
C THR A 29 9.96 -6.04 -5.83
N THR A 30 10.39 -6.98 -4.99
CA THR A 30 10.78 -8.33 -5.40
C THR A 30 10.27 -9.38 -4.43
N VAL A 31 9.87 -10.54 -4.97
CA VAL A 31 9.55 -11.73 -4.17
C VAL A 31 10.86 -12.45 -3.85
N GLY A 32 11.05 -12.79 -2.58
CA GLY A 32 12.20 -13.53 -2.09
C GLY A 32 11.88 -15.01 -1.82
N ALA A 33 12.42 -15.54 -0.72
CA ALA A 33 12.27 -16.94 -0.37
C ALA A 33 10.83 -17.29 0.05
N VAL A 34 10.38 -18.45 -0.40
CA VAL A 34 9.11 -19.07 0.02
C VAL A 34 9.43 -20.19 0.97
N HIS A 35 8.85 -20.17 2.16
CA HIS A 35 9.05 -21.17 3.18
C HIS A 35 7.77 -21.99 3.39
N TYR A 36 7.93 -23.29 3.44
CA TYR A 36 6.82 -24.23 3.60
C TYR A 36 6.72 -24.69 5.04
N ALA A 37 5.50 -24.97 5.49
CA ALA A 37 5.26 -25.39 6.86
C ALA A 37 5.97 -26.72 7.16
N PRO A 38 6.82 -26.77 8.22
CA PRO A 38 7.52 -28.00 8.59
C PRO A 38 6.63 -29.02 9.32
N GLY A 39 5.42 -28.63 9.68
CA GLY A 39 4.42 -29.43 10.35
C GLY A 39 3.05 -28.78 10.28
N ASP A 40 2.03 -29.44 10.74
CA ASP A 40 0.67 -28.90 10.80
C ASP A 40 0.61 -27.69 11.75
N TYR A 41 -0.25 -26.72 11.43
CA TYR A 41 -0.47 -25.51 12.21
C TYR A 41 -1.97 -25.16 12.20
N PRO A 42 -2.45 -24.21 13.05
CA PRO A 42 -3.90 -24.00 13.26
C PRO A 42 -4.73 -23.76 12.01
N SER A 43 -4.14 -23.18 10.94
CA SER A 43 -4.86 -22.85 9.71
C SER A 43 -4.32 -23.54 8.46
N GLY A 44 -3.46 -24.55 8.62
CA GLY A 44 -2.89 -25.29 7.50
C GLY A 44 -2.17 -26.56 7.92
N GLN A 45 -1.53 -27.20 6.96
CA GLN A 45 -0.85 -28.47 7.15
C GLN A 45 0.60 -28.43 6.68
N GLN A 46 1.35 -29.42 7.08
CA GLN A 46 2.71 -29.61 6.62
C GLN A 46 2.81 -29.51 5.09
N GLY A 47 3.76 -28.74 4.60
CA GLY A 47 4.00 -28.54 3.17
C GLY A 47 3.25 -27.38 2.55
N ASP A 48 2.29 -26.78 3.24
CA ASP A 48 1.66 -25.53 2.76
C ASP A 48 2.66 -24.37 2.80
N VAL A 49 2.46 -23.38 1.96
CA VAL A 49 3.22 -22.11 2.03
C VAL A 49 2.91 -21.44 3.36
N LEU A 50 3.91 -21.29 4.21
CA LEU A 50 3.75 -20.65 5.52
C LEU A 50 4.13 -19.18 5.48
N THR A 51 5.33 -18.88 4.97
CA THR A 51 5.82 -17.51 4.87
C THR A 51 6.42 -17.22 3.50
N VAL A 52 6.32 -15.97 3.09
CA VAL A 52 6.94 -15.46 1.86
C VAL A 52 7.73 -14.20 2.20
N GLU A 53 9.03 -14.24 1.98
CA GLU A 53 9.88 -13.06 2.09
C GLU A 53 9.72 -12.21 0.85
N PHE A 54 9.62 -10.91 1.01
CA PHE A 54 9.63 -9.98 -0.12
C PHE A 54 10.19 -8.62 0.30
N THR A 55 10.63 -7.87 -0.68
CA THR A 55 11.02 -6.47 -0.50
C THR A 55 9.99 -5.60 -1.19
N LEU A 56 9.40 -4.68 -0.46
CA LEU A 56 8.42 -3.73 -0.98
C LEU A 56 9.04 -2.33 -1.00
N MET A 57 9.37 -1.84 -2.19
CA MET A 57 10.00 -0.51 -2.35
C MET A 57 11.15 -0.28 -1.35
N GLY A 58 12.05 -1.25 -1.23
CA GLY A 58 13.20 -1.22 -0.33
C GLY A 58 12.92 -1.64 1.12
N ILE A 59 11.68 -1.91 1.50
CA ILE A 59 11.31 -2.34 2.86
C ILE A 59 11.23 -3.87 2.91
N ALA A 60 11.96 -4.47 3.85
CA ALA A 60 11.88 -5.91 4.10
C ALA A 60 10.53 -6.28 4.69
N CYS A 61 9.83 -7.21 4.05
CA CYS A 61 8.52 -7.71 4.46
C CYS A 61 8.51 -9.24 4.53
N LEU A 62 7.60 -9.73 5.34
CA LEU A 62 7.26 -11.15 5.45
C LEU A 62 5.76 -11.32 5.35
N GLY A 63 5.28 -12.03 4.34
CA GLY A 63 3.89 -12.45 4.27
C GLY A 63 3.72 -13.74 5.06
N LEU A 64 2.84 -13.75 6.06
CA LEU A 64 2.55 -14.92 6.88
C LEU A 64 1.13 -15.43 6.56
N ASN A 65 1.03 -16.68 6.14
CA ASN A 65 -0.25 -17.36 5.99
C ASN A 65 -0.73 -17.88 7.35
N GLY A 66 -1.30 -16.98 8.15
CA GLY A 66 -1.75 -17.28 9.50
C GLY A 66 -3.22 -17.74 9.59
N GLY A 67 -3.98 -17.64 8.50
CA GLY A 67 -5.39 -18.03 8.44
C GLY A 67 -6.37 -16.85 8.60
N PRO A 68 -7.66 -17.14 8.81
CA PRO A 68 -8.73 -16.13 8.78
C PRO A 68 -8.91 -15.34 10.08
N ALA A 69 -8.10 -15.57 11.12
CA ALA A 69 -8.34 -15.00 12.44
C ALA A 69 -8.21 -13.49 12.52
N PHE A 70 -7.34 -12.88 11.69
CA PHE A 70 -7.08 -11.44 11.69
C PHE A 70 -7.23 -10.86 10.31
N LYS A 71 -7.72 -9.62 10.26
CA LYS A 71 -7.89 -8.85 9.03
C LYS A 71 -7.15 -7.53 9.14
N HIS A 72 -6.62 -7.05 8.02
CA HIS A 72 -6.06 -5.70 7.94
C HIS A 72 -7.13 -4.63 8.14
N ASN A 73 -6.71 -3.50 8.64
CA ASN A 73 -7.55 -2.31 8.78
C ASN A 73 -6.73 -1.04 8.54
N GLU A 74 -7.36 0.11 8.67
CA GLU A 74 -6.76 1.42 8.39
C GLU A 74 -5.74 1.89 9.44
N ALA A 75 -5.55 1.16 10.54
CA ALA A 75 -4.54 1.50 11.55
C ALA A 75 -3.09 1.33 11.04
N PHE A 76 -2.91 0.56 9.97
CA PHE A 76 -1.65 0.42 9.25
C PHE A 76 -1.87 0.68 7.76
N SER A 77 -0.96 1.40 7.13
CA SER A 77 -0.95 1.59 5.68
C SER A 77 0.47 1.82 5.17
N PHE A 78 0.71 1.44 3.93
CA PHE A 78 1.88 1.93 3.20
C PHE A 78 1.52 3.24 2.50
N GLN A 79 2.31 4.29 2.74
CA GLN A 79 2.21 5.53 1.98
C GLN A 79 3.22 5.51 0.84
N VAL A 80 2.73 5.61 -0.37
CA VAL A 80 3.54 5.59 -1.59
C VAL A 80 3.54 6.96 -2.21
N ALA A 81 4.72 7.57 -2.30
CA ALA A 81 4.88 8.83 -3.02
C ALA A 81 4.86 8.57 -4.53
N THR A 82 4.13 9.41 -5.26
CA THR A 82 4.12 9.41 -6.73
C THR A 82 4.63 10.72 -7.29
N ASP A 83 5.27 10.66 -8.46
CA ASP A 83 5.93 11.85 -9.03
C ASP A 83 4.97 12.67 -9.91
N ASP A 84 3.99 12.02 -10.54
CA ASP A 84 3.04 12.68 -11.43
C ASP A 84 1.65 12.00 -11.42
N GLN A 85 0.72 12.56 -12.18
CA GLN A 85 -0.65 12.04 -12.27
C GLN A 85 -0.69 10.65 -12.94
N ALA A 86 0.15 10.42 -13.94
CA ALA A 86 0.17 9.14 -14.65
C ALA A 86 0.60 7.99 -13.72
N GLU A 87 1.59 8.20 -12.88
CA GLU A 87 2.00 7.22 -11.87
C GLU A 87 0.92 7.04 -10.79
N THR A 88 0.32 8.14 -10.33
CA THR A 88 -0.80 8.11 -9.38
C THR A 88 -1.95 7.26 -9.91
N ASP A 89 -2.37 7.51 -11.14
CA ASP A 89 -3.45 6.78 -11.80
C ASP A 89 -3.10 5.31 -11.96
N ARG A 90 -1.90 5.00 -12.42
CA ARG A 90 -1.44 3.62 -12.64
C ARG A 90 -1.48 2.79 -11.35
N LEU A 91 -0.94 3.31 -10.26
CA LEU A 91 -0.91 2.59 -8.98
C LEU A 91 -2.30 2.46 -8.38
N TRP A 92 -3.08 3.53 -8.38
CA TRP A 92 -4.45 3.51 -7.89
C TRP A 92 -5.32 2.51 -8.65
N ASP A 93 -5.29 2.59 -9.97
CA ASP A 93 -6.10 1.73 -10.82
C ASP A 93 -5.68 0.27 -10.71
N ALA A 94 -4.38 -0.03 -10.60
CA ALA A 94 -3.88 -1.38 -10.39
C ALA A 94 -4.39 -2.00 -9.09
N ILE A 95 -4.41 -1.25 -7.99
CA ILE A 95 -4.88 -1.74 -6.70
C ILE A 95 -6.40 -1.92 -6.71
N VAL A 96 -7.13 -0.89 -7.13
CA VAL A 96 -8.60 -0.87 -7.09
C VAL A 96 -9.21 -1.88 -8.06
N SER A 97 -8.69 -1.98 -9.28
CA SER A 97 -9.21 -2.91 -10.28
C SER A 97 -8.90 -4.38 -9.99
N ASN A 98 -7.94 -4.67 -9.12
CA ASN A 98 -7.61 -6.03 -8.70
C ASN A 98 -8.38 -6.47 -7.45
N GLY A 99 -9.66 -6.19 -7.38
CA GLY A 99 -10.51 -6.55 -6.24
C GLY A 99 -10.34 -5.64 -5.03
N GLY A 100 -9.70 -4.50 -5.20
CA GLY A 100 -9.53 -3.49 -4.16
C GLY A 100 -10.75 -2.57 -3.99
N GLN A 101 -10.61 -1.59 -3.11
CA GLN A 101 -11.66 -0.62 -2.80
C GLN A 101 -11.08 0.79 -2.73
N GLU A 102 -11.79 1.73 -3.32
CA GLU A 102 -11.51 3.15 -3.15
C GLU A 102 -11.89 3.62 -1.75
N SER A 103 -11.14 4.59 -1.24
CA SER A 103 -11.48 5.35 -0.04
C SER A 103 -11.17 6.81 -0.28
N ALA A 104 -11.22 7.63 0.78
CA ALA A 104 -11.03 9.08 0.67
C ALA A 104 -9.56 9.49 0.78
N CYS A 105 -9.26 10.69 0.29
CA CYS A 105 -7.98 11.38 0.53
C CYS A 105 -6.74 10.63 0.02
N GLY A 106 -6.86 9.92 -1.10
CA GLY A 106 -5.76 9.13 -1.65
C GLY A 106 -5.59 7.76 -1.01
N TRP A 107 -6.48 7.36 -0.11
CA TRP A 107 -6.50 6.04 0.49
C TRP A 107 -7.26 5.04 -0.37
N CYS A 108 -6.75 3.82 -0.45
CA CYS A 108 -7.44 2.68 -1.02
C CYS A 108 -7.02 1.39 -0.30
N LYS A 109 -7.73 0.31 -0.54
CA LYS A 109 -7.39 -1.01 -0.03
C LYS A 109 -7.14 -1.96 -1.19
N ASP A 110 -6.20 -2.87 -1.01
CA ASP A 110 -6.07 -3.99 -1.93
C ASP A 110 -7.10 -5.09 -1.62
N LYS A 111 -7.15 -6.12 -2.44
CA LYS A 111 -8.13 -7.20 -2.28
C LYS A 111 -7.95 -8.02 -0.99
N TRP A 112 -6.79 -7.91 -0.34
CA TRP A 112 -6.50 -8.55 0.93
C TRP A 112 -6.80 -7.66 2.14
N GLY A 113 -7.31 -6.45 1.88
CA GLY A 113 -7.70 -5.49 2.92
C GLY A 113 -6.58 -4.61 3.43
N LEU A 114 -5.35 -4.76 2.93
CA LEU A 114 -4.23 -3.89 3.28
C LEU A 114 -4.46 -2.49 2.72
N SER A 115 -4.28 -1.50 3.57
CA SER A 115 -4.49 -0.10 3.22
C SER A 115 -3.25 0.52 2.58
N TRP A 116 -3.50 1.33 1.56
CA TRP A 116 -2.51 2.09 0.81
C TRP A 116 -2.89 3.55 0.75
N GLN A 117 -1.89 4.43 0.86
CA GLN A 117 -2.04 5.85 0.57
C GLN A 117 -1.22 6.16 -0.69
N ILE A 118 -1.89 6.45 -1.79
CA ILE A 118 -1.23 6.87 -3.03
C ILE A 118 -1.16 8.39 -3.00
N THR A 119 0.02 8.89 -2.65
CA THR A 119 0.22 10.28 -2.23
C THR A 119 1.19 11.00 -3.16
N PRO A 120 0.69 11.76 -4.14
CA PRO A 120 1.57 12.55 -5.00
C PRO A 120 2.47 13.50 -4.18
N ARG A 121 3.73 13.63 -4.57
CA ARG A 121 4.66 14.58 -3.94
C ARG A 121 4.13 16.02 -3.99
N ALA A 122 3.37 16.36 -5.04
CA ALA A 122 2.70 17.65 -5.17
C ALA A 122 1.73 17.90 -4.02
N LEU A 123 0.98 16.87 -3.58
CA LEU A 123 0.08 16.98 -2.42
C LEU A 123 0.85 17.21 -1.13
N THR A 124 1.89 16.41 -0.88
CA THR A 124 2.73 16.54 0.32
C THR A 124 3.34 17.95 0.40
N ALA A 125 3.87 18.44 -0.71
CA ALA A 125 4.44 19.79 -0.80
C ALA A 125 3.38 20.88 -0.56
N ALA A 126 2.18 20.69 -1.10
CA ALA A 126 1.08 21.65 -0.94
C ALA A 126 0.59 21.77 0.51
N ILE A 127 0.47 20.64 1.21
CA ILE A 127 0.06 20.62 2.61
C ILE A 127 1.15 21.18 3.53
N ALA A 128 2.41 21.01 3.16
CA ALA A 128 3.56 21.54 3.90
C ALA A 128 3.92 23.01 3.53
N ASP A 129 3.11 23.67 2.72
CA ASP A 129 3.37 25.06 2.29
C ASP A 129 3.51 25.96 3.53
N PRO A 130 4.57 26.81 3.58
CA PRO A 130 4.75 27.75 4.69
C PRO A 130 3.62 28.78 4.79
N ASP A 131 2.97 29.13 3.68
CA ASP A 131 1.73 29.91 3.72
C ASP A 131 0.57 29.00 4.16
N ARG A 132 0.15 29.17 5.39
CA ARG A 132 -0.90 28.35 6.01
C ARG A 132 -2.26 28.44 5.32
N ALA A 133 -2.57 29.54 4.66
CA ALA A 133 -3.80 29.69 3.89
C ALA A 133 -3.75 28.84 2.62
N VAL A 134 -2.60 28.79 1.95
CA VAL A 134 -2.34 27.91 0.78
C VAL A 134 -2.44 26.45 1.20
N ALA A 135 -1.74 26.07 2.27
CA ALA A 135 -1.78 24.71 2.80
C ALA A 135 -3.20 24.26 3.16
N LYS A 136 -3.98 25.15 3.79
CA LYS A 136 -5.38 24.88 4.15
C LYS A 136 -6.25 24.61 2.93
N ARG A 137 -6.15 25.42 1.89
CA ARG A 137 -6.94 25.23 0.66
C ARG A 137 -6.63 23.87 0.01
N ALA A 138 -5.34 23.52 -0.08
CA ALA A 138 -4.92 22.21 -0.62
C ALA A 138 -5.45 21.06 0.23
N PHE A 139 -5.37 21.16 1.53
CA PHE A 139 -5.88 20.15 2.47
C PHE A 139 -7.40 19.96 2.35
N GLU A 140 -8.15 21.05 2.29
CA GLU A 140 -9.60 21.01 2.11
C GLU A 140 -10.00 20.40 0.76
N ALA A 141 -9.27 20.74 -0.31
CA ALA A 141 -9.49 20.12 -1.63
C ALA A 141 -9.24 18.60 -1.59
N MET A 142 -8.16 18.16 -0.94
CA MET A 142 -7.83 16.74 -0.77
C MET A 142 -8.96 15.97 -0.06
N MET A 143 -9.55 16.56 0.97
CA MET A 143 -10.59 15.87 1.76
C MET A 143 -11.84 15.52 0.96
N GLY A 144 -12.08 16.19 -0.17
CA GLY A 144 -13.18 15.89 -1.08
C GLY A 144 -12.83 14.85 -2.17
N MET A 145 -11.61 14.35 -2.20
CA MET A 145 -11.12 13.44 -3.25
C MET A 145 -11.14 11.97 -2.80
N GLY A 146 -11.30 11.06 -3.77
CA GLY A 146 -10.86 9.68 -3.65
C GLY A 146 -9.41 9.59 -4.12
N LYS A 147 -9.19 9.23 -5.39
CA LYS A 147 -7.88 9.37 -6.04
C LYS A 147 -7.48 10.85 -6.07
N ILE A 148 -6.22 11.13 -5.76
CA ILE A 148 -5.73 12.51 -5.78
C ILE A 148 -5.61 13.02 -7.21
N ASP A 149 -6.20 14.19 -7.44
CA ASP A 149 -6.08 14.97 -8.66
C ASP A 149 -5.08 16.11 -8.43
N ILE A 150 -3.89 15.96 -9.00
CA ILE A 150 -2.81 16.94 -8.84
C ILE A 150 -3.20 18.30 -9.39
N ALA A 151 -3.90 18.35 -10.53
CA ALA A 151 -4.34 19.61 -11.13
C ALA A 151 -5.31 20.38 -10.22
N ALA A 152 -6.23 19.64 -9.57
CA ALA A 152 -7.17 20.24 -8.61
C ALA A 152 -6.46 20.73 -7.33
N ILE A 153 -5.44 20.01 -6.84
CA ILE A 153 -4.60 20.47 -5.73
C ILE A 153 -3.87 21.75 -6.09
N GLU A 154 -3.24 21.81 -7.27
CA GLU A 154 -2.53 23.01 -7.74
C GLU A 154 -3.49 24.20 -7.97
N ALA A 155 -4.70 23.95 -8.46
CA ALA A 155 -5.73 24.99 -8.58
C ALA A 155 -6.14 25.54 -7.21
N ALA A 156 -6.34 24.68 -6.22
CA ALA A 156 -6.68 25.09 -4.85
C ALA A 156 -5.56 25.92 -4.19
N ARG A 157 -4.30 25.65 -4.51
CA ARG A 157 -3.16 26.47 -4.03
C ARG A 157 -3.20 27.88 -4.56
N ARG A 158 -3.62 28.09 -5.80
CA ARG A 158 -3.68 29.42 -6.42
C ARG A 158 -4.82 30.29 -5.89
N GLY A 159 -5.87 29.72 -5.39
CA GLY A 159 -7.05 30.42 -4.87
C GLY A 159 -8.16 30.60 -5.88
#